data_225b40af74ef53b912f16859d8f7b9cd
#
_entry.id   225b40af74ef53b912f16859d8f7b9cd
#
_cell.length_a   1.000
_cell.length_b   1.000
_cell.length_c   1.000
_cell.angle_alpha   90.00
_cell.angle_beta   90.00
_cell.angle_gamma   90.00
#
_symmetry.space_group_name_H-M   'P 1'
#
loop_
_entity.id
_entity.type
_entity.pdbx_description
1 polymer ?
#
loop_
_entity_poly.entity_id
_entity_poly.type
_entity_poly.pdbx_seq_one_letter_code
_entity_poly.pdbx_strand_id
1 'polypeptide(L)'
;MKFIKLALICAISLLPVTSLHAEEAHVAQIRDYIDLDLRPWLNDEIIITAIKAQNEKVADMSEEDIIALDNKWREQISSDAKPFIDEVLDRPLSKFLAAKQSESAGLISELFVMDAKGMNVGQSSLTSDYWQGDEAKWQKTYLEGADAIFIDSAEVDGSTGALQSQASIAISDPATGEVIGAITIGINLDAL
;
A
#
# COMPACT_ATOMS: atom_id res chain seq x y z
N MET A 1 -51.23 -2.45 63.01
CA MET A 1 -50.63 -1.57 61.96
C MET A 1 -49.51 -2.32 61.34
N LYS A 2 -49.71 -2.79 60.08
CA LYS A 2 -48.68 -3.51 59.31
C LYS A 2 -48.15 -2.51 58.26
N PHE A 3 -46.86 -2.13 58.32
CA PHE A 3 -46.22 -1.29 57.37
C PHE A 3 -45.69 -2.17 56.19
N ILE A 4 -46.27 -1.96 55.00
CA ILE A 4 -45.82 -2.56 53.75
C ILE A 4 -44.67 -1.71 53.25
N LYS A 5 -43.44 -2.27 53.19
CA LYS A 5 -42.31 -1.64 52.51
C LYS A 5 -42.38 -1.93 51.04
N LEU A 6 -42.61 -0.88 50.25
CA LEU A 6 -42.57 -0.93 48.79
C LEU A 6 -41.11 -0.84 48.34
N ALA A 7 -40.57 -1.92 47.81
CA ALA A 7 -39.22 -1.93 47.23
C ALA A 7 -39.31 -1.48 45.76
N LEU A 8 -38.74 -0.31 45.48
CA LEU A 8 -38.64 0.23 44.12
C LEU A 8 -37.42 -0.45 43.44
N ILE A 9 -37.70 -1.38 42.51
CA ILE A 9 -36.66 -2.02 41.68
C ILE A 9 -36.38 -1.08 40.51
N CYS A 10 -35.23 -0.41 40.54
CA CYS A 10 -34.74 0.39 39.43
C CYS A 10 -34.08 -0.56 38.42
N ALA A 11 -34.77 -0.87 37.34
CA ALA A 11 -34.22 -1.62 36.23
C ALA A 11 -33.29 -0.70 35.42
N ILE A 12 -31.99 -0.86 35.59
CA ILE A 12 -30.97 -0.22 34.75
C ILE A 12 -30.91 -1.00 33.44
N SER A 13 -31.51 -0.45 32.40
CA SER A 13 -31.36 -0.98 31.04
C SER A 13 -29.95 -0.64 30.53
N LEU A 14 -29.05 -1.64 30.54
CA LEU A 14 -27.81 -1.56 29.78
C LEU A 14 -28.13 -1.57 28.28
N LEU A 15 -28.05 -0.40 27.67
CA LEU A 15 -28.00 -0.31 26.20
C LEU A 15 -26.64 -0.84 25.75
N PRO A 16 -26.59 -1.71 24.72
CA PRO A 16 -25.31 -2.11 24.15
C PRO A 16 -24.65 -0.87 23.55
N VAL A 17 -23.51 -0.48 24.08
CA VAL A 17 -22.62 0.49 23.45
C VAL A 17 -22.03 -0.21 22.22
N THR A 18 -22.62 -0.02 21.07
CA THR A 18 -21.97 -0.33 19.80
C THR A 18 -20.80 0.63 19.68
N SER A 19 -19.58 0.12 19.88
CA SER A 19 -18.37 0.85 19.52
C SER A 19 -18.38 1.04 18.01
N LEU A 20 -18.93 2.17 17.52
CA LEU A 20 -18.51 2.69 16.24
C LEU A 20 -17.01 2.97 16.41
N HIS A 21 -16.17 2.15 15.80
CA HIS A 21 -14.79 2.55 15.56
C HIS A 21 -14.91 3.75 14.61
N ALA A 22 -14.69 4.93 15.12
CA ALA A 22 -14.49 6.09 14.27
C ALA A 22 -13.28 5.74 13.39
N GLU A 23 -13.50 5.69 12.08
CA GLU A 23 -12.41 5.59 11.10
C GLU A 23 -11.42 6.71 11.44
N GLU A 24 -10.13 6.40 11.52
CA GLU A 24 -9.14 7.41 11.87
C GLU A 24 -9.21 8.54 10.83
N ALA A 25 -9.13 9.80 11.26
CA ALA A 25 -9.41 10.95 10.39
C ALA A 25 -8.57 10.95 9.10
N HIS A 26 -7.33 10.47 9.16
CA HIS A 26 -6.44 10.37 8.01
C HIS A 26 -6.94 9.35 6.97
N VAL A 27 -7.64 8.28 7.38
CA VAL A 27 -8.13 7.25 6.44
C VAL A 27 -9.14 7.83 5.46
N ALA A 28 -10.07 8.68 5.93
CA ALA A 28 -11.04 9.34 5.07
C ALA A 28 -10.35 10.29 4.08
N GLN A 29 -9.38 11.10 4.55
CA GLN A 29 -8.62 12.02 3.71
C GLN A 29 -7.79 11.27 2.64
N ILE A 30 -7.14 10.15 3.02
CA ILE A 30 -6.41 9.31 2.09
C ILE A 30 -7.32 8.71 1.02
N ARG A 31 -8.53 8.25 1.40
CA ARG A 31 -9.52 7.75 0.42
C ARG A 31 -9.91 8.82 -0.59
N ASP A 32 -10.20 10.02 -0.13
CA ASP A 32 -10.52 11.14 -1.00
C ASP A 32 -9.36 11.45 -1.97
N TYR A 33 -8.11 11.45 -1.46
CA TYR A 33 -6.93 11.64 -2.28
C TYR A 33 -6.73 10.52 -3.32
N ILE A 34 -6.96 9.26 -2.93
CA ILE A 34 -6.92 8.13 -3.86
C ILE A 34 -7.91 8.35 -5.01
N ASP A 35 -9.15 8.68 -4.70
CA ASP A 35 -10.21 8.76 -5.70
C ASP A 35 -10.06 9.98 -6.62
N LEU A 36 -9.59 11.12 -6.11
CA LEU A 36 -9.48 12.37 -6.85
C LEU A 36 -8.16 12.51 -7.62
N ASP A 37 -7.05 12.10 -7.02
CA ASP A 37 -5.71 12.42 -7.52
C ASP A 37 -4.92 11.21 -8.03
N LEU A 38 -5.12 10.01 -7.42
CA LEU A 38 -4.35 8.82 -7.79
C LEU A 38 -5.02 8.00 -8.90
N ARG A 39 -6.31 7.64 -8.75
CA ARG A 39 -7.03 6.81 -9.74
C ARG A 39 -6.92 7.29 -11.19
N PRO A 40 -6.90 8.61 -11.49
CA PRO A 40 -6.79 9.08 -12.87
C PRO A 40 -5.57 8.60 -13.63
N TRP A 41 -4.45 8.33 -12.95
CA TRP A 41 -3.22 7.87 -13.59
C TRP A 41 -2.82 6.42 -13.27
N LEU A 42 -3.56 5.70 -12.39
CA LEU A 42 -3.28 4.28 -12.10
C LEU A 42 -3.49 3.36 -13.33
N ASN A 43 -4.27 3.80 -14.30
CA ASN A 43 -4.50 3.09 -15.56
C ASN A 43 -3.57 3.57 -16.68
N ASP A 44 -2.51 4.33 -16.37
CA ASP A 44 -1.55 4.75 -17.37
C ASP A 44 -0.87 3.53 -18.04
N GLU A 45 -0.71 3.57 -19.34
CA GLU A 45 -0.17 2.47 -20.15
C GLU A 45 1.21 2.03 -19.65
N ILE A 46 2.02 2.96 -19.12
CA ILE A 46 3.35 2.64 -18.59
C ILE A 46 3.27 1.70 -17.39
N ILE A 47 2.26 1.85 -16.52
CA ILE A 47 2.03 0.99 -15.35
C ILE A 47 1.54 -0.38 -15.79
N ILE A 48 0.47 -0.40 -16.58
CA ILE A 48 -0.17 -1.64 -17.01
C ILE A 48 0.80 -2.50 -17.82
N THR A 49 1.51 -1.90 -18.77
CA THR A 49 2.47 -2.62 -19.64
C THR A 49 3.65 -3.17 -18.80
N ALA A 50 4.18 -2.38 -17.86
CA ALA A 50 5.29 -2.83 -17.03
C ALA A 50 4.90 -4.01 -16.14
N ILE A 51 3.73 -3.97 -15.49
CA ILE A 51 3.23 -5.08 -14.67
C ILE A 51 3.04 -6.33 -15.52
N LYS A 52 2.36 -6.23 -16.65
CA LYS A 52 2.11 -7.38 -17.54
C LYS A 52 3.42 -8.01 -18.03
N ALA A 53 4.38 -7.21 -18.47
CA ALA A 53 5.67 -7.70 -18.91
C ALA A 53 6.46 -8.41 -17.78
N GLN A 54 6.40 -7.89 -16.55
CA GLN A 54 7.04 -8.57 -15.43
C GLN A 54 6.30 -9.85 -15.06
N ASN A 55 4.97 -9.85 -15.02
CA ASN A 55 4.16 -11.04 -14.75
C ASN A 55 4.48 -12.18 -15.73
N GLU A 56 4.60 -11.88 -17.03
CA GLU A 56 5.02 -12.86 -18.04
C GLU A 56 6.42 -13.41 -17.74
N LYS A 57 7.37 -12.52 -17.44
CA LYS A 57 8.76 -12.89 -17.17
C LYS A 57 8.92 -13.78 -15.94
N VAL A 58 8.10 -13.58 -14.91
CA VAL A 58 8.23 -14.27 -13.62
C VAL A 58 7.18 -15.37 -13.41
N ALA A 59 6.38 -15.69 -14.44
CA ALA A 59 5.27 -16.64 -14.35
C ALA A 59 5.67 -17.96 -13.68
N ASP A 60 6.80 -18.54 -14.13
CA ASP A 60 7.32 -19.83 -13.66
C ASP A 60 8.34 -19.71 -12.53
N MET A 61 8.56 -18.49 -11.98
CA MET A 61 9.53 -18.27 -10.91
C MET A 61 9.05 -18.92 -9.61
N SER A 62 9.92 -19.70 -8.99
CA SER A 62 9.64 -20.34 -7.70
C SER A 62 9.73 -19.33 -6.55
N GLU A 63 9.16 -19.69 -5.40
CA GLU A 63 9.29 -18.89 -4.17
C GLU A 63 10.76 -18.76 -3.74
N GLU A 64 11.56 -19.81 -3.90
CA GLU A 64 13.00 -19.77 -3.61
C GLU A 64 13.74 -18.75 -4.47
N ASP A 65 13.39 -18.64 -5.75
CA ASP A 65 13.98 -17.65 -6.67
C ASP A 65 13.59 -16.22 -6.26
N ILE A 66 12.34 -16.02 -5.83
CA ILE A 66 11.85 -14.72 -5.34
C ILE A 66 12.61 -14.30 -4.09
N ILE A 67 12.73 -15.20 -3.11
CA ILE A 67 13.49 -14.96 -1.88
C ILE A 67 14.97 -14.67 -2.19
N ALA A 68 15.56 -15.36 -3.18
CA ALA A 68 16.93 -15.10 -3.60
C ALA A 68 17.10 -13.68 -4.19
N LEU A 69 16.13 -13.18 -4.95
CA LEU A 69 16.13 -11.82 -5.47
C LEU A 69 15.99 -10.79 -4.34
N ASP A 70 15.12 -11.04 -3.36
CA ASP A 70 14.93 -10.16 -2.22
C ASP A 70 16.20 -10.09 -1.35
N ASN A 71 16.82 -11.23 -1.06
CA ASN A 71 18.10 -11.27 -0.35
C ASN A 71 19.20 -10.49 -1.08
N LYS A 72 19.29 -10.64 -2.41
CA LYS A 72 20.22 -9.88 -3.23
C LYS A 72 19.97 -8.38 -3.16
N TRP A 73 18.69 -7.96 -3.13
CA TRP A 73 18.31 -6.57 -2.94
C TRP A 73 18.81 -6.04 -1.61
N ARG A 74 18.48 -6.73 -0.50
CA ARG A 74 18.89 -6.36 0.87
C ARG A 74 20.41 -6.29 1.03
N GLU A 75 21.15 -7.20 0.42
CA GLU A 75 22.62 -7.16 0.39
C GLU A 75 23.14 -5.89 -0.31
N GLN A 76 22.51 -5.49 -1.42
CA GLN A 76 22.92 -4.33 -2.17
C GLN A 76 22.60 -3.00 -1.49
N ILE A 77 21.61 -2.93 -0.60
CA ILE A 77 21.31 -1.71 0.16
C ILE A 77 22.54 -1.18 0.89
N SER A 78 23.32 -2.07 1.48
CA SER A 78 24.53 -1.75 2.26
C SER A 78 25.83 -1.81 1.44
N SER A 79 25.75 -2.09 0.14
CA SER A 79 26.90 -2.22 -0.75
C SER A 79 27.23 -0.91 -1.49
N ASP A 80 28.50 -0.71 -1.82
CA ASP A 80 28.91 0.40 -2.70
C ASP A 80 28.41 0.20 -4.14
N ALA A 81 28.35 -1.06 -4.61
CA ALA A 81 27.86 -1.41 -5.94
C ALA A 81 26.44 -2.00 -5.83
N LYS A 82 25.48 -1.37 -6.50
CA LYS A 82 24.03 -1.69 -6.41
C LYS A 82 23.40 -2.00 -7.78
N PRO A 83 24.01 -2.87 -8.62
CA PRO A 83 23.58 -3.03 -10.02
C PRO A 83 22.15 -3.52 -10.17
N PHE A 84 21.59 -4.31 -9.25
CA PHE A 84 20.20 -4.74 -9.29
C PHE A 84 19.24 -3.61 -8.86
N ILE A 85 19.58 -2.88 -7.82
CA ILE A 85 18.83 -1.70 -7.37
C ILE A 85 18.82 -0.63 -8.48
N ASP A 86 20.00 -0.33 -9.03
CA ASP A 86 20.15 0.65 -10.11
C ASP A 86 19.34 0.25 -11.35
N GLU A 87 19.32 -1.03 -11.71
CA GLU A 87 18.51 -1.55 -12.82
C GLU A 87 17.03 -1.30 -12.59
N VAL A 88 16.51 -1.57 -11.38
CA VAL A 88 15.09 -1.34 -11.07
C VAL A 88 14.76 0.15 -11.04
N LEU A 89 15.62 0.98 -10.43
CA LEU A 89 15.40 2.43 -10.35
C LEU A 89 15.53 3.12 -11.73
N ASP A 90 16.29 2.54 -12.65
CA ASP A 90 16.44 3.06 -14.02
C ASP A 90 15.29 2.69 -14.96
N ARG A 91 14.40 1.79 -14.58
CA ARG A 91 13.23 1.40 -15.39
C ARG A 91 12.35 2.60 -15.75
N PRO A 92 11.70 2.60 -16.93
CA PRO A 92 10.78 3.68 -17.30
C PRO A 92 9.67 3.91 -16.26
N LEU A 93 9.11 2.83 -15.69
CA LEU A 93 8.09 2.93 -14.64
C LEU A 93 8.64 3.62 -13.39
N SER A 94 9.85 3.29 -12.94
CA SER A 94 10.46 3.93 -11.76
C SER A 94 10.66 5.43 -11.98
N LYS A 95 11.11 5.84 -13.16
CA LYS A 95 11.25 7.26 -13.53
C LYS A 95 9.90 7.98 -13.56
N PHE A 96 8.85 7.32 -14.06
CA PHE A 96 7.49 7.85 -14.03
C PHE A 96 7.01 8.05 -12.58
N LEU A 97 7.19 7.06 -11.71
CA LEU A 97 6.81 7.13 -10.30
C LEU A 97 7.59 8.21 -9.54
N ALA A 98 8.90 8.35 -9.81
CA ALA A 98 9.72 9.41 -9.22
C ALA A 98 9.25 10.81 -9.66
N ALA A 99 8.81 10.96 -10.90
CA ALA A 99 8.21 12.21 -11.37
C ALA A 99 6.90 12.51 -10.63
N LYS A 100 6.00 11.50 -10.47
CA LYS A 100 4.75 11.64 -9.70
C LYS A 100 4.98 11.99 -8.24
N GLN A 101 5.96 11.38 -7.59
CA GLN A 101 6.38 11.75 -6.24
C GLN A 101 6.84 13.20 -6.18
N SER A 102 7.69 13.63 -7.11
CA SER A 102 8.20 15.01 -7.16
C SER A 102 7.08 16.05 -7.39
N GLU A 103 6.10 15.73 -8.25
CA GLU A 103 4.93 16.58 -8.54
C GLU A 103 4.01 16.77 -7.32
N SER A 104 4.04 15.86 -6.35
CA SER A 104 3.18 15.90 -5.15
C SER A 104 3.58 16.95 -4.11
N ALA A 105 4.66 17.67 -4.32
CA ALA A 105 5.17 18.72 -3.42
C ALA A 105 5.39 18.23 -1.96
N GLY A 106 5.76 16.97 -1.78
CA GLY A 106 6.08 16.37 -0.48
C GLY A 106 4.91 15.65 0.19
N LEU A 107 3.75 15.58 -0.46
CA LEU A 107 2.62 14.77 0.03
C LEU A 107 2.91 13.26 -0.12
N ILE A 108 3.51 12.85 -1.24
CA ILE A 108 3.91 11.46 -1.46
C ILE A 108 5.35 11.27 -0.98
N SER A 109 5.55 10.39 -0.01
CA SER A 109 6.88 10.02 0.51
C SER A 109 7.55 8.93 -0.31
N GLU A 110 6.78 8.00 -0.87
CA GLU A 110 7.24 6.89 -1.71
C GLU A 110 6.13 6.37 -2.62
N LEU A 111 6.53 5.72 -3.70
CA LEU A 111 5.64 5.00 -4.63
C LEU A 111 6.34 3.73 -5.08
N PHE A 112 5.67 2.58 -5.03
CA PHE A 112 6.14 1.37 -5.68
C PHE A 112 4.98 0.50 -6.17
N VAL A 113 5.21 -0.12 -7.33
CA VAL A 113 4.24 -0.99 -8.00
C VAL A 113 4.73 -2.43 -7.88
N MET A 114 3.83 -3.32 -7.48
CA MET A 114 4.08 -4.74 -7.27
C MET A 114 3.38 -5.58 -8.35
N ASP A 115 4.03 -6.66 -8.75
CA ASP A 115 3.49 -7.66 -9.68
C ASP A 115 2.57 -8.69 -9.01
N ALA A 116 2.10 -9.67 -9.78
CA ALA A 116 1.25 -10.76 -9.31
C ALA A 116 1.90 -11.71 -8.29
N LYS A 117 3.20 -11.59 -8.05
CA LYS A 117 3.95 -12.34 -7.03
C LYS A 117 4.43 -11.45 -5.88
N GLY A 118 4.09 -10.16 -5.90
CA GLY A 118 4.47 -9.18 -4.87
C GLY A 118 5.87 -8.60 -5.04
N MET A 119 6.55 -8.80 -6.17
CA MET A 119 7.86 -8.19 -6.43
C MET A 119 7.71 -6.78 -7.02
N ASN A 120 8.61 -5.88 -6.67
CA ASN A 120 8.62 -4.51 -7.20
C ASN A 120 8.90 -4.47 -8.71
N VAL A 121 7.94 -3.96 -9.48
CA VAL A 121 8.05 -3.71 -10.92
C VAL A 121 8.79 -2.41 -11.20
N GLY A 122 8.52 -1.41 -10.37
CA GLY A 122 9.16 -0.10 -10.36
C GLY A 122 8.83 0.65 -9.09
N GLN A 123 9.66 1.63 -8.75
CA GLN A 123 9.57 2.38 -7.50
C GLN A 123 10.18 3.77 -7.64
N SER A 124 9.67 4.75 -6.88
CA SER A 124 10.14 6.14 -6.96
C SER A 124 11.44 6.37 -6.20
N SER A 125 11.73 5.55 -5.19
CA SER A 125 12.90 5.61 -4.33
C SER A 125 13.29 4.22 -3.86
N LEU A 126 14.41 4.11 -3.15
CA LEU A 126 14.90 2.84 -2.60
C LEU A 126 13.95 2.32 -1.52
N THR A 127 13.46 1.10 -1.69
CA THR A 127 12.68 0.36 -0.68
C THR A 127 13.59 -0.55 0.16
N SER A 128 13.15 -0.91 1.38
CA SER A 128 13.84 -1.88 2.25
C SER A 128 13.92 -3.28 1.62
N ASP A 129 12.91 -3.62 0.81
CA ASP A 129 12.70 -4.95 0.27
C ASP A 129 12.34 -4.88 -1.21
N TYR A 130 12.70 -5.93 -1.95
CA TYR A 130 12.26 -6.10 -3.34
C TYR A 130 10.95 -6.87 -3.43
N TRP A 131 10.71 -7.79 -2.49
CA TRP A 131 9.52 -8.61 -2.42
C TRP A 131 8.61 -8.18 -1.25
N GLN A 132 7.36 -7.94 -1.55
CA GLN A 132 6.31 -7.46 -0.66
C GLN A 132 5.17 -8.48 -0.49
N GLY A 133 5.32 -9.69 -1.07
CA GLY A 133 4.23 -10.68 -1.11
C GLY A 133 3.86 -11.28 0.24
N ASP A 134 4.73 -11.18 1.24
CA ASP A 134 4.48 -11.56 2.63
C ASP A 134 3.87 -10.44 3.48
N GLU A 135 3.69 -9.23 2.89
CA GLU A 135 3.20 -8.06 3.60
C GLU A 135 1.72 -7.74 3.33
N ALA A 136 1.08 -7.11 4.32
CA ALA A 136 -0.34 -6.73 4.26
C ALA A 136 -0.68 -5.85 3.05
N LYS A 137 0.23 -4.97 2.64
CA LYS A 137 0.05 -4.05 1.50
C LYS A 137 -0.22 -4.76 0.17
N TRP A 138 0.37 -5.95 -0.04
CA TRP A 138 0.09 -6.79 -1.19
C TRP A 138 -1.05 -7.78 -0.93
N GLN A 139 -1.05 -8.44 0.24
CA GLN A 139 -2.03 -9.48 0.57
C GLN A 139 -3.46 -8.93 0.65
N LYS A 140 -3.63 -7.73 1.23
CA LYS A 140 -4.95 -7.08 1.39
C LYS A 140 -5.37 -6.25 0.17
N THR A 141 -4.63 -6.34 -0.92
CA THR A 141 -4.96 -5.68 -2.18
C THR A 141 -5.02 -6.68 -3.32
N TYR A 142 -3.88 -7.17 -3.81
CA TYR A 142 -3.83 -8.10 -4.93
C TYR A 142 -4.69 -9.34 -4.71
N LEU A 143 -4.65 -9.96 -3.52
CA LEU A 143 -5.42 -11.19 -3.22
C LEU A 143 -6.91 -10.95 -2.94
N GLU A 144 -7.30 -9.72 -2.59
CA GLU A 144 -8.69 -9.39 -2.23
C GLU A 144 -9.54 -8.97 -3.45
N GLY A 145 -8.90 -8.55 -4.55
CA GLY A 145 -9.60 -8.27 -5.81
C GLY A 145 -9.51 -6.82 -6.29
N ALA A 146 -10.20 -6.52 -7.40
CA ALA A 146 -10.03 -5.31 -8.19
C ALA A 146 -10.33 -3.99 -7.46
N ASP A 147 -11.24 -4.02 -6.49
CA ASP A 147 -11.66 -2.82 -5.75
C ASP A 147 -10.95 -2.68 -4.39
N ALA A 148 -9.99 -3.57 -4.11
CA ALA A 148 -9.33 -3.60 -2.81
C ALA A 148 -8.44 -2.38 -2.59
N ILE A 149 -8.64 -1.75 -1.44
CA ILE A 149 -7.82 -0.66 -0.91
C ILE A 149 -7.48 -1.02 0.53
N PHE A 150 -6.19 -1.00 0.85
CA PHE A 150 -5.69 -1.15 2.20
C PHE A 150 -4.98 0.14 2.62
N ILE A 151 -5.40 0.73 3.73
CA ILE A 151 -4.76 1.90 4.33
C ILE A 151 -4.24 1.45 5.69
N ASP A 152 -2.94 1.61 5.87
CA ASP A 152 -2.29 1.21 7.11
C ASP A 152 -2.43 2.29 8.19
N SER A 153 -2.15 1.91 9.43
CA SER A 153 -2.11 2.85 10.56
C SER A 153 -1.05 3.93 10.35
N ALA A 154 -1.28 5.10 10.94
CA ALA A 154 -0.29 6.17 10.93
C ALA A 154 0.92 5.77 11.77
N GLU A 155 2.12 5.97 11.23
CA GLU A 155 3.38 5.70 11.91
C GLU A 155 4.41 6.81 11.62
N VAL A 156 5.42 6.92 12.48
CA VAL A 156 6.54 7.84 12.25
C VAL A 156 7.56 7.12 11.38
N ASP A 157 7.81 7.65 10.17
CA ASP A 157 8.83 7.12 9.28
C ASP A 157 10.22 7.24 9.87
N GLY A 158 10.93 6.12 9.97
CA GLY A 158 12.22 6.04 10.62
C GLY A 158 13.35 6.79 9.92
N SER A 159 13.19 7.12 8.64
CA SER A 159 14.20 7.80 7.81
C SER A 159 14.02 9.32 7.78
N THR A 160 12.79 9.78 7.70
CA THR A 160 12.44 11.19 7.57
C THR A 160 11.95 11.82 8.88
N GLY A 161 11.42 11.01 9.80
CA GLY A 161 10.76 11.47 11.03
C GLY A 161 9.36 12.06 10.79
N ALA A 162 8.84 12.01 9.57
CA ALA A 162 7.50 12.48 9.21
C ALA A 162 6.45 11.46 9.67
N LEU A 163 5.27 11.95 10.05
CA LEU A 163 4.11 11.09 10.29
C LEU A 163 3.54 10.68 8.93
N GLN A 164 3.49 9.38 8.66
CA GLN A 164 2.99 8.84 7.40
C GLN A 164 2.00 7.70 7.58
N SER A 165 1.24 7.42 6.54
CA SER A 165 0.47 6.20 6.37
C SER A 165 0.70 5.64 4.98
N GLN A 166 0.74 4.33 4.82
CA GLN A 166 0.79 3.69 3.51
C GLN A 166 -0.63 3.35 3.05
N ALA A 167 -0.94 3.73 1.82
CA ALA A 167 -2.16 3.29 1.13
C ALA A 167 -1.78 2.37 -0.02
N SER A 168 -2.45 1.23 -0.11
CA SER A 168 -2.22 0.23 -1.15
C SER A 168 -3.50 -0.05 -1.93
N ILE A 169 -3.38 -0.20 -3.25
CA ILE A 169 -4.52 -0.30 -4.16
C ILE A 169 -4.23 -1.43 -5.15
N ALA A 170 -5.20 -2.30 -5.37
CA ALA A 170 -5.14 -3.29 -6.45
C ALA A 170 -5.16 -2.61 -7.82
N ILE A 171 -4.34 -3.10 -8.74
CA ILE A 171 -4.30 -2.63 -10.13
C ILE A 171 -4.86 -3.73 -11.03
N SER A 172 -5.86 -3.38 -11.84
CA SER A 172 -6.48 -4.27 -12.80
C SER A 172 -6.12 -3.92 -14.23
N ASP A 173 -6.04 -4.90 -15.10
CA ASP A 173 -5.95 -4.69 -16.55
C ASP A 173 -7.27 -4.05 -17.02
N PRO A 174 -7.26 -2.83 -17.57
CA PRO A 174 -8.49 -2.16 -18.01
C PRO A 174 -9.19 -2.88 -19.18
N ALA A 175 -8.50 -3.78 -19.88
CA ALA A 175 -9.07 -4.54 -20.98
C ALA A 175 -9.85 -5.79 -20.50
N THR A 176 -9.43 -6.41 -19.41
CA THR A 176 -10.01 -7.67 -18.91
C THR A 176 -10.72 -7.54 -17.58
N GLY A 177 -10.37 -6.53 -16.78
CA GLY A 177 -10.80 -6.37 -15.39
C GLY A 177 -10.07 -7.27 -14.40
N GLU A 178 -9.13 -8.09 -14.86
CA GLU A 178 -8.35 -8.97 -13.99
C GLU A 178 -7.33 -8.17 -13.17
N VAL A 179 -7.17 -8.50 -11.89
CA VAL A 179 -6.12 -7.92 -11.06
C VAL A 179 -4.77 -8.43 -11.53
N ILE A 180 -3.87 -7.51 -11.87
CA ILE A 180 -2.55 -7.82 -12.41
C ILE A 180 -1.40 -7.48 -11.46
N GLY A 181 -1.66 -6.64 -10.45
CA GLY A 181 -0.67 -6.18 -9.47
C GLY A 181 -1.29 -5.28 -8.43
N ALA A 182 -0.44 -4.55 -7.71
CA ALA A 182 -0.86 -3.53 -6.75
C ALA A 182 0.14 -2.37 -6.73
N ILE A 183 -0.29 -1.23 -6.21
CA ILE A 183 0.59 -0.08 -5.91
C ILE A 183 0.50 0.26 -4.44
N THR A 184 1.63 0.65 -3.84
CA THR A 184 1.67 1.26 -2.52
C THR A 184 2.17 2.69 -2.63
N ILE A 185 1.53 3.58 -1.88
CA ILE A 185 1.80 5.00 -1.80
C ILE A 185 2.02 5.35 -0.33
N GLY A 186 3.21 5.84 0.01
CA GLY A 186 3.47 6.47 1.30
C GLY A 186 2.94 7.91 1.27
N ILE A 187 2.12 8.28 2.23
CA ILE A 187 1.47 9.59 2.32
C ILE A 187 1.94 10.28 3.59
N ASN A 188 2.55 11.44 3.41
CA ASN A 188 2.94 12.31 4.51
C ASN A 188 1.70 13.00 5.09
N LEU A 189 1.31 12.61 6.31
CA LEU A 189 0.09 13.10 6.96
C LEU A 189 0.21 14.57 7.41
N ASP A 190 1.41 15.08 7.55
CA ASP A 190 1.64 16.50 7.86
C ASP A 190 1.40 17.43 6.63
N ALA A 191 1.30 16.83 5.43
CA ALA A 191 1.07 17.54 4.17
C ALA A 191 -0.31 17.25 3.55
N LEU A 192 -1.12 16.39 4.18
CA LEU A 192 -2.42 15.92 3.69
C LEU A 192 -3.57 16.93 3.98
#